data_d8ec412792b0ee33c5798a3f30a099d5
#
_entry.id   d8ec412792b0ee33c5798a3f30a099d5
#
_cell.length_a   1.000
_cell.length_b   1.000
_cell.length_c   1.000
_cell.angle_alpha   90.00
_cell.angle_beta   90.00
_cell.angle_gamma   90.00
#
_symmetry.space_group_name_H-M   'P 1'
#
loop_
_entity.id
_entity.type
_entity.pdbx_description
1 polymer ?
#
loop_
_entity_poly.entity_id
_entity_poly.type
_entity_poly.pdbx_seq_one_letter_code
_entity_poly.pdbx_strand_id
1 'polypeptide(L)'
;YGTAQVYKDTWHQAAHWVKDNLGVRDIETLKGEHIKSFLESRIADGVKFNTFQREAAALAKLENALNMYADREGKHNEYNFREAIRDVREEASQVLDKTVESRAYENPHSLISSISNDNFRAVASAQYEGGARMNEVWKIETNDLKGMKLDPYTKEFKGYIEVEGKGGKEREIAVSIETYKQIEAVLMQKENMHFDKDDYREALKEAALLSDQDYTGSHGLRWNFAEERMEELREHTNMTYEERLQEVSWEMGHERADITEHYLHR
;
A
#
# COMPACT_ATOMS: atom_id res chain seq x y z
N TYR A 1 11.75 -3.54 6.43
CA TYR A 1 11.40 -3.84 7.84
C TYR A 1 9.94 -4.32 7.98
N GLY A 2 8.93 -3.70 7.32
CA GLY A 2 7.51 -4.05 7.48
C GLY A 2 7.16 -5.49 7.08
N THR A 3 7.67 -5.99 5.95
CA THR A 3 7.34 -7.33 5.45
C THR A 3 7.85 -8.44 6.37
N ALA A 4 9.07 -8.29 6.92
CA ALA A 4 9.64 -9.27 7.84
C ALA A 4 8.84 -9.36 9.15
N GLN A 5 8.34 -8.23 9.66
CA GLN A 5 7.50 -8.22 10.86
C GLN A 5 6.17 -8.92 10.60
N VAL A 6 5.51 -8.61 9.49
CA VAL A 6 4.25 -9.28 9.10
C VAL A 6 4.42 -10.79 8.97
N TYR A 7 5.55 -11.25 8.42
CA TYR A 7 5.84 -12.69 8.35
C TYR A 7 6.01 -13.30 9.74
N LYS A 8 6.77 -12.66 10.64
CA LYS A 8 6.93 -13.10 12.02
C LYS A 8 5.59 -13.19 12.75
N ASP A 9 4.75 -12.18 12.62
CA ASP A 9 3.44 -12.14 13.26
C ASP A 9 2.56 -13.31 12.78
N THR A 10 2.56 -13.58 11.47
CA THR A 10 1.86 -14.74 10.89
C THR A 10 2.43 -16.07 11.40
N TRP A 11 3.76 -16.20 11.47
CA TRP A 11 4.41 -17.42 12.00
C TRP A 11 4.05 -17.66 13.47
N HIS A 12 4.04 -16.60 14.28
CA HIS A 12 3.60 -16.68 15.67
C HIS A 12 2.13 -17.08 15.79
N GLN A 13 1.25 -16.45 15.00
CA GLN A 13 -0.16 -16.77 14.96
C GLN A 13 -0.38 -18.24 14.60
N ALA A 14 0.25 -18.74 13.55
CA ALA A 14 0.15 -20.14 13.14
C ALA A 14 0.71 -21.09 14.21
N ALA A 15 1.87 -20.81 14.80
CA ALA A 15 2.47 -21.63 15.83
C ALA A 15 1.58 -21.70 17.10
N HIS A 16 0.99 -20.59 17.51
CA HIS A 16 0.05 -20.56 18.64
C HIS A 16 -1.21 -21.38 18.33
N TRP A 17 -1.80 -21.17 17.17
CA TRP A 17 -2.99 -21.92 16.77
C TRP A 17 -2.74 -23.43 16.72
N VAL A 18 -1.63 -23.86 16.10
CA VAL A 18 -1.24 -25.27 15.98
C VAL A 18 -0.95 -25.86 17.37
N LYS A 19 -0.30 -25.12 18.26
CA LYS A 19 -0.11 -25.54 19.65
C LYS A 19 -1.42 -25.76 20.37
N ASP A 20 -2.35 -24.80 20.27
CA ASP A 20 -3.59 -24.81 21.04
C ASP A 20 -4.61 -25.82 20.51
N ASN A 21 -4.66 -26.05 19.20
CA ASN A 21 -5.64 -26.91 18.55
C ASN A 21 -5.10 -28.31 18.22
N LEU A 22 -3.80 -28.47 17.96
CA LEU A 22 -3.20 -29.73 17.54
C LEU A 22 -2.14 -30.27 18.53
N GLY A 23 -1.84 -29.50 19.59
CA GLY A 23 -0.88 -29.91 20.63
C GLY A 23 0.60 -29.87 20.22
N VAL A 24 0.91 -29.36 19.02
CA VAL A 24 2.30 -29.29 18.51
C VAL A 24 2.97 -28.03 19.07
N ARG A 25 3.99 -28.22 19.89
CA ARG A 25 4.65 -27.15 20.64
C ARG A 25 6.01 -26.73 20.05
N ASP A 26 6.60 -27.59 19.25
CA ASP A 26 7.91 -27.36 18.66
C ASP A 26 7.75 -27.04 17.17
N ILE A 27 8.23 -25.87 16.77
CA ILE A 27 8.17 -25.40 15.39
C ILE A 27 8.95 -26.32 14.44
N GLU A 28 9.98 -27.01 14.94
CA GLU A 28 10.77 -27.96 14.16
C GLU A 28 10.00 -29.26 13.85
N THR A 29 8.87 -29.50 14.51
CA THR A 29 8.00 -30.65 14.27
C THR A 29 6.78 -30.31 13.39
N LEU A 30 6.71 -29.07 12.88
CA LEU A 30 5.65 -28.66 11.97
C LEU A 30 5.69 -29.47 10.67
N LYS A 31 4.48 -29.85 10.21
CA LYS A 31 4.28 -30.57 8.96
C LYS A 31 3.30 -29.82 8.07
N GLY A 32 3.24 -30.16 6.79
CA GLY A 32 2.29 -29.61 5.83
C GLY A 32 0.84 -29.71 6.30
N GLU A 33 0.45 -30.84 6.94
CA GLU A 33 -0.90 -31.04 7.49
C GLU A 33 -1.26 -30.03 8.58
N HIS A 34 -0.32 -29.64 9.45
CA HIS A 34 -0.56 -28.61 10.48
C HIS A 34 -0.77 -27.22 9.86
N ILE A 35 0.01 -26.90 8.83
CA ILE A 35 -0.14 -25.64 8.07
C ILE A 35 -1.47 -25.63 7.31
N LYS A 36 -1.85 -26.76 6.72
CA LYS A 36 -3.14 -26.95 6.06
C LYS A 36 -4.28 -26.65 7.03
N SER A 37 -4.31 -27.32 8.18
CA SER A 37 -5.37 -27.15 9.18
C SER A 37 -5.46 -25.70 9.71
N PHE A 38 -4.33 -25.02 9.90
CA PHE A 38 -4.33 -23.59 10.23
C PHE A 38 -4.98 -22.76 9.13
N LEU A 39 -4.60 -22.96 7.87
CA LEU A 39 -5.16 -22.21 6.75
C LEU A 39 -6.65 -22.50 6.52
N GLU A 40 -7.08 -23.75 6.73
CA GLU A 40 -8.51 -24.13 6.71
C GLU A 40 -9.29 -23.41 7.82
N SER A 41 -8.70 -23.24 9.02
CA SER A 41 -9.33 -22.43 10.07
C SER A 41 -9.49 -20.97 9.64
N ARG A 42 -8.56 -20.41 8.89
CA ARG A 42 -8.66 -19.03 8.37
C ARG A 42 -9.78 -18.89 7.35
N ILE A 43 -10.03 -19.95 6.55
CA ILE A 43 -11.19 -20.01 5.66
C ILE A 43 -12.48 -20.04 6.48
N ALA A 44 -12.54 -20.89 7.51
CA ALA A 44 -13.70 -20.99 8.39
C ALA A 44 -13.99 -19.68 9.15
N ASP A 45 -12.93 -18.92 9.53
CA ASP A 45 -13.04 -17.60 10.14
C ASP A 45 -13.56 -16.52 9.15
N GLY A 46 -13.66 -16.81 7.85
CA GLY A 46 -14.13 -15.90 6.83
C GLY A 46 -13.21 -14.70 6.58
N VAL A 47 -11.88 -14.88 6.71
CA VAL A 47 -10.95 -13.78 6.42
C VAL A 47 -11.02 -13.36 4.95
N LYS A 48 -10.73 -12.09 4.64
CA LYS A 48 -10.65 -11.65 3.24
C LYS A 48 -9.56 -12.42 2.48
N PHE A 49 -9.80 -12.75 1.21
CA PHE A 49 -8.87 -13.54 0.38
C PHE A 49 -7.46 -12.96 0.33
N ASN A 50 -7.31 -11.63 0.29
CA ASN A 50 -6.01 -10.97 0.33
C ASN A 50 -5.25 -11.19 1.65
N THR A 51 -5.97 -11.29 2.78
CA THR A 51 -5.38 -11.64 4.09
C THR A 51 -4.90 -13.08 4.07
N PHE A 52 -5.74 -14.00 3.60
CA PHE A 52 -5.36 -15.40 3.42
C PHE A 52 -4.12 -15.55 2.54
N GLN A 53 -4.07 -14.87 1.38
CA GLN A 53 -2.92 -14.92 0.48
C GLN A 53 -1.61 -14.46 1.14
N ARG A 54 -1.67 -13.40 1.94
CA ARG A 54 -0.53 -12.88 2.70
C ARG A 54 -0.05 -13.88 3.75
N GLU A 55 -0.97 -14.50 4.48
CA GLU A 55 -0.67 -15.54 5.48
C GLU A 55 -0.05 -16.78 4.81
N ALA A 56 -0.63 -17.26 3.72
CA ALA A 56 -0.10 -18.37 2.93
C ALA A 56 1.32 -18.08 2.39
N ALA A 57 1.57 -16.85 1.91
CA ALA A 57 2.90 -16.44 1.46
C ALA A 57 3.92 -16.40 2.61
N ALA A 58 3.51 -15.94 3.80
CA ALA A 58 4.36 -15.94 4.99
C ALA A 58 4.74 -17.37 5.42
N LEU A 59 3.80 -18.32 5.38
CA LEU A 59 4.05 -19.72 5.71
C LEU A 59 4.96 -20.42 4.68
N ALA A 60 4.85 -20.08 3.40
CA ALA A 60 5.80 -20.54 2.39
C ALA A 60 7.24 -20.00 2.64
N LYS A 61 7.38 -18.83 3.28
CA LYS A 61 8.68 -18.31 3.71
C LYS A 61 9.17 -18.99 5.00
N LEU A 62 8.27 -19.43 5.88
CA LEU A 62 8.63 -20.24 7.05
C LEU A 62 9.25 -21.57 6.62
N GLU A 63 8.69 -22.25 5.61
CA GLU A 63 9.28 -23.45 5.01
C GLU A 63 10.75 -23.22 4.63
N ASN A 64 11.01 -22.14 3.87
CA ASN A 64 12.38 -21.83 3.47
C ASN A 64 13.30 -21.58 4.67
N ALA A 65 12.81 -20.85 5.68
CA ALA A 65 13.59 -20.53 6.89
C ALA A 65 13.92 -21.79 7.68
N LEU A 66 12.98 -22.72 7.83
CA LEU A 66 13.19 -23.98 8.56
C LEU A 66 14.13 -24.93 7.81
N ASN A 67 14.03 -25.03 6.47
CA ASN A 67 14.96 -25.82 5.67
C ASN A 67 16.40 -25.25 5.76
N MET A 68 16.57 -23.93 5.63
CA MET A 68 17.87 -23.28 5.81
C MET A 68 18.45 -23.49 7.23
N TYR A 69 17.60 -23.47 8.24
CA TYR A 69 18.00 -23.76 9.62
C TYR A 69 18.44 -25.22 9.78
N ALA A 70 17.66 -26.16 9.25
CA ALA A 70 17.99 -27.59 9.31
C ALA A 70 19.34 -27.88 8.62
N ASP A 71 19.56 -27.33 7.44
CA ASP A 71 20.81 -27.46 6.69
C ASP A 71 22.00 -26.94 7.50
N ARG A 72 21.88 -25.75 8.10
CA ARG A 72 22.92 -25.13 8.91
C ARG A 72 23.29 -25.94 10.15
N GLU A 73 22.28 -26.50 10.81
CA GLU A 73 22.46 -27.30 12.05
C GLU A 73 22.74 -28.79 11.77
N GLY A 74 22.86 -29.21 10.51
CA GLY A 74 23.09 -30.60 10.11
C GLY A 74 21.93 -31.53 10.44
N LYS A 75 20.72 -31.01 10.51
CA LYS A 75 19.49 -31.80 10.78
C LYS A 75 18.96 -32.38 9.46
N HIS A 76 18.39 -33.58 9.54
CA HIS A 76 17.79 -34.25 8.38
C HIS A 76 16.29 -33.97 8.21
N ASN A 77 15.80 -32.87 8.78
CA ASN A 77 14.42 -32.46 8.62
C ASN A 77 14.21 -31.79 7.27
N GLU A 78 13.21 -32.22 6.53
CA GLU A 78 12.76 -31.59 5.29
C GLU A 78 11.33 -31.09 5.49
N TYR A 79 11.15 -29.79 5.26
CA TYR A 79 9.86 -29.11 5.40
C TYR A 79 9.27 -28.86 4.01
N ASN A 80 8.03 -29.31 3.79
CA ASN A 80 7.28 -29.10 2.56
C ASN A 80 5.86 -28.62 2.90
N PHE A 81 5.67 -27.31 2.96
CA PHE A 81 4.37 -26.69 3.24
C PHE A 81 3.66 -26.24 1.96
N ARG A 82 4.41 -26.00 0.87
CA ARG A 82 3.87 -25.42 -0.37
C ARG A 82 2.79 -26.26 -1.02
N GLU A 83 2.90 -27.57 -0.93
CA GLU A 83 1.87 -28.46 -1.48
C GLU A 83 0.55 -28.26 -0.72
N ALA A 84 0.60 -28.35 0.61
CA ALA A 84 -0.55 -28.10 1.47
C ALA A 84 -1.16 -26.70 1.29
N ILE A 85 -0.30 -25.68 1.14
CA ILE A 85 -0.72 -24.30 0.88
C ILE A 85 -1.41 -24.17 -0.48
N ARG A 86 -0.93 -24.85 -1.51
CA ARG A 86 -1.53 -24.82 -2.86
C ARG A 86 -2.95 -25.36 -2.84
N ASP A 87 -3.15 -26.53 -2.20
CA ASP A 87 -4.45 -27.18 -2.16
C ASP A 87 -5.51 -26.32 -1.46
N VAL A 88 -5.16 -25.75 -0.30
CA VAL A 88 -6.08 -24.87 0.44
C VAL A 88 -6.31 -23.53 -0.27
N ARG A 89 -5.33 -23.04 -1.03
CA ARG A 89 -5.47 -21.78 -1.78
C ARG A 89 -6.53 -21.87 -2.87
N GLU A 90 -6.69 -23.00 -3.52
CA GLU A 90 -7.73 -23.20 -4.53
C GLU A 90 -9.12 -23.07 -3.89
N GLU A 91 -9.36 -23.76 -2.77
CA GLU A 91 -10.59 -23.64 -1.98
C GLU A 91 -10.84 -22.21 -1.52
N ALA A 92 -9.83 -21.57 -0.90
CA ALA A 92 -9.92 -20.20 -0.43
C ALA A 92 -10.31 -19.24 -1.56
N SER A 93 -9.82 -19.48 -2.79
CA SER A 93 -10.13 -18.64 -3.95
C SER A 93 -11.59 -18.73 -4.40
N GLN A 94 -12.30 -19.78 -4.03
CA GLN A 94 -13.71 -20.00 -4.38
C GLN A 94 -14.67 -19.48 -3.32
N VAL A 95 -14.27 -19.50 -2.05
CA VAL A 95 -15.20 -19.23 -0.93
C VAL A 95 -14.93 -17.91 -0.21
N LEU A 96 -13.69 -17.40 -0.23
CA LEU A 96 -13.36 -16.17 0.48
C LEU A 96 -13.71 -14.92 -0.32
N ASP A 97 -14.14 -13.90 0.40
CA ASP A 97 -14.44 -12.59 -0.17
C ASP A 97 -13.20 -11.96 -0.81
N LYS A 98 -13.33 -11.61 -2.09
CA LYS A 98 -12.32 -10.93 -2.91
C LYS A 98 -12.64 -9.46 -3.12
N THR A 99 -13.75 -8.97 -2.59
CA THR A 99 -14.15 -7.59 -2.82
C THR A 99 -13.14 -6.62 -2.25
N VAL A 100 -12.85 -5.62 -3.03
CA VAL A 100 -12.03 -4.48 -2.63
C VAL A 100 -12.97 -3.30 -2.52
N GLU A 101 -13.14 -2.81 -1.33
CA GLU A 101 -13.89 -1.59 -1.09
C GLU A 101 -13.02 -0.39 -1.44
N SER A 102 -13.58 0.60 -2.13
CA SER A 102 -12.90 1.86 -2.37
C SER A 102 -12.49 2.48 -1.02
N ARG A 103 -11.29 3.03 -1.00
CA ARG A 103 -10.77 3.78 0.12
C ARG A 103 -10.70 5.27 -0.17
N ALA A 104 -11.18 5.70 -1.35
CA ALA A 104 -11.26 7.11 -1.70
C ALA A 104 -12.12 7.86 -0.69
N TYR A 105 -11.68 9.05 -0.31
CA TYR A 105 -12.51 9.95 0.48
C TYR A 105 -13.62 10.53 -0.41
N GLU A 106 -14.82 10.73 0.15
CA GLU A 106 -15.95 11.29 -0.59
C GLU A 106 -15.68 12.71 -1.04
N ASN A 107 -15.03 13.50 -0.19
CA ASN A 107 -14.65 14.87 -0.46
C ASN A 107 -13.22 15.15 0.02
N PRO A 108 -12.20 14.83 -0.81
CA PRO A 108 -10.80 15.01 -0.45
C PRO A 108 -10.42 16.48 -0.21
N HIS A 109 -11.06 17.42 -0.89
CA HIS A 109 -10.82 18.85 -0.68
C HIS A 109 -11.28 19.31 0.72
N SER A 110 -12.46 18.87 1.14
CA SER A 110 -12.97 19.15 2.49
C SER A 110 -12.07 18.54 3.56
N LEU A 111 -11.64 17.29 3.36
CA LEU A 111 -10.69 16.62 4.24
C LEU A 111 -9.39 17.45 4.38
N ILE A 112 -8.75 17.78 3.25
CA ILE A 112 -7.46 18.48 3.23
C ILE A 112 -7.57 19.86 3.87
N SER A 113 -8.64 20.60 3.59
CA SER A 113 -8.86 21.93 4.18
C SER A 113 -9.13 21.87 5.69
N SER A 114 -9.59 20.75 6.22
CA SER A 114 -9.82 20.51 7.65
C SER A 114 -8.54 20.17 8.42
N ILE A 115 -7.42 19.93 7.74
CA ILE A 115 -6.12 19.71 8.39
C ILE A 115 -5.59 21.05 8.91
N SER A 116 -5.44 21.19 10.22
CA SER A 116 -5.00 22.44 10.86
C SER A 116 -3.52 22.76 10.62
N ASN A 117 -2.66 21.75 10.51
CA ASN A 117 -1.22 21.90 10.32
C ASN A 117 -0.89 22.07 8.83
N ASP A 118 -0.32 23.21 8.44
CA ASP A 118 0.00 23.56 7.05
C ASP A 118 0.98 22.59 6.39
N ASN A 119 1.97 22.06 7.14
CA ASN A 119 2.90 21.06 6.62
C ASN A 119 2.17 19.74 6.30
N PHE A 120 1.27 19.31 7.19
CA PHE A 120 0.48 18.11 6.95
C PHE A 120 -0.53 18.30 5.82
N ARG A 121 -1.05 19.53 5.66
CA ARG A 121 -1.91 19.87 4.52
C ARG A 121 -1.15 19.76 3.20
N ALA A 122 0.08 20.28 3.13
CA ALA A 122 0.94 20.11 1.95
C ALA A 122 1.26 18.64 1.64
N VAL A 123 1.48 17.81 2.68
CA VAL A 123 1.67 16.35 2.52
C VAL A 123 0.41 15.69 1.95
N ALA A 124 -0.76 16.01 2.48
CA ALA A 124 -2.04 15.47 2.02
C ALA A 124 -2.36 15.88 0.58
N SER A 125 -2.12 17.17 0.25
CA SER A 125 -2.27 17.68 -1.12
C SER A 125 -1.35 16.96 -2.11
N ALA A 126 -0.07 16.74 -1.78
CA ALA A 126 0.85 15.99 -2.64
C ALA A 126 0.42 14.53 -2.85
N GLN A 127 -0.20 13.90 -1.85
CA GLN A 127 -0.76 12.55 -1.98
C GLN A 127 -2.00 12.53 -2.87
N TYR A 128 -2.85 13.53 -2.75
CA TYR A 128 -4.09 13.67 -3.50
C TYR A 128 -3.84 14.09 -4.95
N GLU A 129 -3.08 15.16 -5.17
CA GLU A 129 -2.87 15.74 -6.49
C GLU A 129 -1.82 14.99 -7.33
N GLY A 130 -0.78 14.45 -6.69
CA GLY A 130 0.34 13.77 -7.36
C GLY A 130 0.37 12.26 -7.17
N GLY A 131 -0.62 11.69 -6.49
CA GLY A 131 -0.67 10.26 -6.23
C GLY A 131 0.53 9.73 -5.44
N ALA A 132 1.21 10.57 -4.65
CA ALA A 132 2.39 10.15 -3.89
C ALA A 132 2.05 9.27 -2.69
N ARG A 133 2.94 8.35 -2.33
CA ARG A 133 2.85 7.63 -1.06
C ARG A 133 3.36 8.52 0.08
N MET A 134 2.81 8.37 1.28
CA MET A 134 3.26 9.10 2.47
C MET A 134 4.80 9.03 2.66
N ASN A 135 5.40 7.87 2.44
CA ASN A 135 6.85 7.69 2.55
C ASN A 135 7.63 8.36 1.42
N GLU A 136 7.03 8.54 0.26
CA GLU A 136 7.63 9.27 -0.88
C GLU A 136 7.66 10.76 -0.56
N VAL A 137 6.54 11.33 -0.10
CA VAL A 137 6.49 12.74 0.33
C VAL A 137 7.44 13.00 1.49
N TRP A 138 7.53 12.07 2.46
CA TRP A 138 8.44 12.19 3.60
C TRP A 138 9.91 12.32 3.21
N LYS A 139 10.32 11.77 2.06
CA LYS A 139 11.70 11.78 1.57
C LYS A 139 12.06 13.03 0.75
N ILE A 140 11.09 13.83 0.33
CA ILE A 140 11.35 14.99 -0.56
C ILE A 140 12.34 15.95 0.07
N GLU A 141 13.34 16.33 -0.70
CA GLU A 141 14.38 17.31 -0.37
C GLU A 141 14.37 18.46 -1.39
N THR A 142 15.11 19.51 -1.13
CA THR A 142 15.12 20.73 -1.98
C THR A 142 15.50 20.44 -3.43
N ASN A 143 16.42 19.48 -3.67
CA ASN A 143 16.87 19.11 -5.02
C ASN A 143 15.82 18.35 -5.85
N ASP A 144 14.76 17.88 -5.20
CA ASP A 144 13.69 17.13 -5.85
C ASP A 144 12.66 18.04 -6.53
N LEU A 145 12.72 19.35 -6.26
CA LEU A 145 11.89 20.34 -6.94
C LEU A 145 12.35 20.53 -8.39
N LYS A 146 11.53 20.10 -9.36
CA LYS A 146 11.84 20.14 -10.81
C LYS A 146 11.24 21.34 -11.54
N GLY A 147 10.69 22.29 -10.78
CA GLY A 147 10.10 23.51 -11.31
C GLY A 147 8.68 23.33 -11.84
N MET A 148 8.22 24.34 -12.55
CA MET A 148 6.85 24.41 -13.07
C MET A 148 6.86 24.20 -14.58
N LYS A 149 6.02 23.29 -15.08
CA LYS A 149 5.88 22.95 -16.51
C LYS A 149 4.40 22.81 -16.86
N LEU A 150 4.09 22.83 -18.15
CA LEU A 150 2.75 22.46 -18.64
C LEU A 150 2.56 20.96 -18.49
N ASP A 151 1.42 20.57 -17.92
CA ASP A 151 0.99 19.17 -17.94
C ASP A 151 0.79 18.75 -19.41
N PRO A 152 1.31 17.59 -19.84
CA PRO A 152 1.28 17.18 -21.23
C PRO A 152 -0.13 16.93 -21.76
N TYR A 153 -1.09 16.65 -20.89
CA TYR A 153 -2.47 16.32 -21.24
C TYR A 153 -3.42 17.50 -21.07
N THR A 154 -3.51 18.10 -19.89
CA THR A 154 -4.43 19.21 -19.60
C THR A 154 -3.96 20.55 -20.12
N LYS A 155 -2.66 20.71 -20.39
CA LYS A 155 -2.01 21.97 -20.76
C LYS A 155 -2.05 23.05 -19.65
N GLU A 156 -2.35 22.65 -18.43
CA GLU A 156 -2.26 23.51 -17.26
C GLU A 156 -0.83 23.55 -16.70
N PHE A 157 -0.44 24.67 -16.10
CA PHE A 157 0.82 24.74 -15.37
C PHE A 157 0.73 23.98 -14.05
N LYS A 158 1.60 22.99 -13.86
CA LYS A 158 1.74 22.22 -12.62
C LYS A 158 3.18 22.29 -12.11
N GLY A 159 3.36 22.13 -10.81
CA GLY A 159 4.67 21.96 -10.18
C GLY A 159 5.07 20.49 -10.23
N TYR A 160 6.32 20.21 -10.59
CA TYR A 160 6.84 18.85 -10.69
C TYR A 160 7.86 18.59 -9.60
N ILE A 161 7.71 17.45 -8.95
CA ILE A 161 8.54 17.03 -7.82
C ILE A 161 8.98 15.59 -8.08
N GLU A 162 10.27 15.32 -7.99
CA GLU A 162 10.81 13.97 -8.04
C GLU A 162 10.56 13.25 -6.72
N VAL A 163 10.12 12.01 -6.79
CA VAL A 163 9.89 11.18 -5.60
C VAL A 163 10.52 9.80 -5.75
N GLU A 164 11.13 9.31 -4.68
CA GLU A 164 11.72 7.97 -4.64
C GLU A 164 10.73 6.96 -4.04
N GLY A 165 10.26 6.04 -4.86
CA GLY A 165 9.35 4.97 -4.53
C GLY A 165 10.01 3.73 -3.91
N LYS A 166 9.24 2.66 -3.78
CA LYS A 166 9.71 1.37 -3.28
C LYS A 166 10.79 0.80 -4.20
N GLY A 167 11.94 0.42 -3.63
CA GLY A 167 13.06 -0.16 -4.37
C GLY A 167 13.96 0.86 -5.04
N GLY A 168 13.91 2.14 -4.64
CA GLY A 168 14.76 3.20 -5.19
C GLY A 168 14.31 3.69 -6.58
N LYS A 169 13.06 3.46 -6.96
CA LYS A 169 12.51 3.92 -8.24
C LYS A 169 12.12 5.39 -8.14
N GLU A 170 12.66 6.18 -9.01
CA GLU A 170 12.39 7.61 -9.13
C GLU A 170 11.29 7.87 -10.16
N ARG A 171 10.43 8.86 -9.90
CA ARG A 171 9.46 9.42 -10.83
C ARG A 171 9.13 10.84 -10.47
N GLU A 172 8.65 11.61 -11.43
CA GLU A 172 8.06 12.92 -11.17
C GLU A 172 6.57 12.77 -10.83
N ILE A 173 6.10 13.52 -9.83
CA ILE A 173 4.69 13.75 -9.56
C ILE A 173 4.34 15.18 -9.96
N ALA A 174 3.12 15.37 -10.46
CA ALA A 174 2.59 16.68 -10.82
C ALA A 174 1.58 17.14 -9.76
N VAL A 175 1.77 18.34 -9.23
CA VAL A 175 0.88 18.95 -8.23
C VAL A 175 0.47 20.36 -8.68
N SER A 176 -0.57 20.93 -8.06
CA SER A 176 -0.93 22.32 -8.30
C SER A 176 0.23 23.28 -7.96
N ILE A 177 0.21 24.48 -8.56
CA ILE A 177 1.21 25.51 -8.23
C ILE A 177 1.15 25.89 -6.75
N GLU A 178 -0.04 25.85 -6.16
CA GLU A 178 -0.23 26.14 -4.75
C GLU A 178 0.46 25.10 -3.86
N THR A 179 0.19 23.81 -4.09
CA THR A 179 0.84 22.71 -3.36
C THR A 179 2.35 22.70 -3.56
N TYR A 180 2.83 22.96 -4.79
CA TYR A 180 4.26 23.09 -5.05
C TYR A 180 4.91 24.20 -4.21
N LYS A 181 4.30 25.38 -4.14
CA LYS A 181 4.80 26.50 -3.33
C LYS A 181 4.74 26.23 -1.84
N GLN A 182 3.73 25.50 -1.36
CA GLN A 182 3.65 25.10 0.04
C GLN A 182 4.81 24.15 0.41
N ILE A 183 5.09 23.17 -0.44
CA ILE A 183 6.23 22.25 -0.25
C ILE A 183 7.54 23.01 -0.32
N GLU A 184 7.73 23.88 -1.32
CA GLU A 184 8.91 24.73 -1.45
C GLU A 184 9.14 25.58 -0.19
N ALA A 185 8.09 26.17 0.38
CA ALA A 185 8.19 26.98 1.60
C ALA A 185 8.62 26.14 2.81
N VAL A 186 8.17 24.89 2.92
CA VAL A 186 8.62 23.96 3.98
C VAL A 186 10.10 23.61 3.79
N LEU A 187 10.50 23.31 2.55
CA LEU A 187 11.89 22.94 2.22
C LEU A 187 12.87 24.08 2.42
N MET A 188 12.46 25.33 2.20
CA MET A 188 13.27 26.52 2.51
C MET A 188 13.57 26.67 4.00
N GLN A 189 12.73 26.11 4.87
CA GLN A 189 12.90 26.17 6.32
C GLN A 189 13.65 24.97 6.91
N LYS A 190 13.47 23.77 6.32
CA LYS A 190 13.90 22.49 6.90
C LYS A 190 14.79 21.65 6.01
N GLU A 191 15.02 22.03 4.75
CA GLU A 191 15.75 21.30 3.71
C GLU A 191 15.12 19.95 3.29
N ASN A 192 14.18 19.42 4.07
CA ASN A 192 13.47 18.18 3.79
C ASN A 192 12.02 18.23 4.32
N MET A 193 11.18 17.32 3.82
CA MET A 193 9.79 17.21 4.22
C MET A 193 9.57 16.34 5.46
N HIS A 194 10.61 15.89 6.16
CA HIS A 194 10.46 14.98 7.28
C HIS A 194 9.42 15.46 8.30
N PHE A 195 8.52 14.57 8.66
CA PHE A 195 7.45 14.79 9.65
C PHE A 195 7.21 13.52 10.46
N ASP A 196 6.58 13.64 11.62
CA ASP A 196 6.12 12.48 12.36
C ASP A 196 4.92 11.85 11.63
N LYS A 197 5.03 10.57 11.29
CA LYS A 197 4.03 9.86 10.49
C LYS A 197 2.80 9.46 11.30
N ASP A 198 2.94 9.31 12.60
CA ASP A 198 1.83 8.97 13.48
C ASP A 198 1.03 10.24 13.77
N ASP A 199 1.69 11.39 14.04
CA ASP A 199 1.05 12.69 14.15
C ASP A 199 0.29 13.06 12.86
N TYR A 200 0.86 12.77 11.69
CA TYR A 200 0.16 12.99 10.41
C TYR A 200 -1.09 12.10 10.27
N ARG A 201 -1.03 10.84 10.70
CA ARG A 201 -2.18 9.95 10.66
C ARG A 201 -3.29 10.42 11.61
N GLU A 202 -2.93 10.88 12.81
CA GLU A 202 -3.92 11.43 13.74
C GLU A 202 -4.52 12.73 13.20
N ALA A 203 -3.73 13.62 12.58
CA ALA A 203 -4.26 14.82 11.93
C ALA A 203 -5.24 14.51 10.79
N LEU A 204 -4.96 13.48 9.97
CA LEU A 204 -5.90 13.00 8.95
C LEU A 204 -7.19 12.43 9.55
N LYS A 205 -7.08 11.72 10.65
CA LYS A 205 -8.22 11.13 11.35
C LYS A 205 -9.11 12.22 11.96
N GLU A 206 -8.50 13.23 12.56
CA GLU A 206 -9.22 14.41 13.07
C GLU A 206 -9.90 15.17 11.91
N ALA A 207 -9.19 15.39 10.79
CA ALA A 207 -9.73 16.05 9.62
C ALA A 207 -10.91 15.29 9.01
N ALA A 208 -10.85 13.95 8.97
CA ALA A 208 -11.97 13.11 8.51
C ALA A 208 -13.22 13.31 9.40
N LEU A 209 -13.02 13.31 10.72
CA LEU A 209 -14.10 13.60 11.66
C LEU A 209 -14.70 15.00 11.47
N LEU A 210 -13.84 16.03 11.30
CA LEU A 210 -14.26 17.41 11.09
C LEU A 210 -15.01 17.65 9.77
N SER A 211 -14.70 16.84 8.76
CA SER A 211 -15.33 16.89 7.44
C SER A 211 -16.48 15.88 7.25
N ASP A 212 -16.90 15.21 8.32
CA ASP A 212 -17.98 14.21 8.35
C ASP A 212 -17.76 13.07 7.34
N GLN A 213 -16.54 12.52 7.36
CA GLN A 213 -16.14 11.44 6.46
C GLN A 213 -15.49 10.27 7.24
N ASP A 214 -15.58 9.07 6.69
CA ASP A 214 -14.88 7.91 7.24
C ASP A 214 -13.36 8.03 7.03
N TYR A 215 -12.60 7.70 8.07
CA TYR A 215 -11.15 7.66 7.98
C TYR A 215 -10.66 6.41 7.25
N THR A 216 -10.15 6.56 6.04
CA THR A 216 -9.61 5.48 5.20
C THR A 216 -8.08 5.42 5.18
N GLY A 217 -7.42 6.31 5.95
CA GLY A 217 -5.97 6.46 6.02
C GLY A 217 -5.39 7.29 4.88
N SER A 218 -4.12 7.64 4.99
CA SER A 218 -3.44 8.47 3.97
C SER A 218 -3.45 7.87 2.57
N HIS A 219 -3.62 6.55 2.47
CA HIS A 219 -3.71 5.87 1.17
C HIS A 219 -5.02 6.16 0.43
N GLY A 220 -6.08 6.57 1.15
CA GLY A 220 -7.34 7.00 0.54
C GLY A 220 -7.17 8.17 -0.43
N LEU A 221 -6.33 9.15 -0.10
CA LEU A 221 -6.03 10.28 -1.00
C LEU A 221 -5.42 9.83 -2.33
N ARG A 222 -4.67 8.75 -2.32
CA ARG A 222 -4.09 8.18 -3.53
C ARG A 222 -5.12 7.40 -4.35
N TRP A 223 -6.21 6.91 -3.73
CA TRP A 223 -7.36 6.38 -4.45
C TRP A 223 -8.10 7.52 -5.16
N ASN A 224 -8.32 8.65 -4.50
CA ASN A 224 -8.90 9.82 -5.13
C ASN A 224 -8.07 10.27 -6.35
N PHE A 225 -6.74 10.35 -6.21
CA PHE A 225 -5.88 10.66 -7.36
C PHE A 225 -6.13 9.74 -8.55
N ALA A 226 -6.16 8.41 -8.32
CA ALA A 226 -6.33 7.46 -9.41
C ALA A 226 -7.68 7.65 -10.13
N GLU A 227 -8.76 7.81 -9.38
CA GLU A 227 -10.11 8.02 -9.93
C GLU A 227 -10.18 9.33 -10.72
N GLU A 228 -9.69 10.43 -10.14
CA GLU A 228 -9.77 11.76 -10.76
C GLU A 228 -8.84 11.87 -11.97
N ARG A 229 -7.63 11.32 -11.90
CA ARG A 229 -6.69 11.35 -13.04
C ARG A 229 -7.20 10.52 -14.22
N MET A 230 -7.86 9.39 -13.98
CA MET A 230 -8.52 8.61 -15.04
C MET A 230 -9.60 9.44 -15.74
N GLU A 231 -10.37 10.23 -14.98
CA GLU A 231 -11.40 11.10 -15.52
C GLU A 231 -10.80 12.28 -16.26
N GLU A 232 -9.80 12.96 -15.68
CA GLU A 232 -9.09 14.07 -16.31
C GLU A 232 -8.49 13.65 -17.67
N LEU A 233 -7.84 12.49 -17.73
CA LEU A 233 -7.32 11.96 -19.00
C LEU A 233 -8.44 11.61 -19.99
N ARG A 234 -9.60 11.18 -19.52
CA ARG A 234 -10.78 10.93 -20.38
C ARG A 234 -11.28 12.21 -21.04
N GLU A 235 -11.27 13.31 -20.28
CA GLU A 235 -11.78 14.60 -20.78
C GLU A 235 -10.82 15.32 -21.72
N HIS A 236 -9.50 15.19 -21.45
CA HIS A 236 -8.49 15.98 -22.14
C HIS A 236 -7.71 15.20 -23.22
N THR A 237 -7.98 13.90 -23.40
CA THR A 237 -7.27 13.08 -24.39
C THR A 237 -8.23 12.17 -25.16
N ASN A 238 -7.73 11.57 -26.26
CA ASN A 238 -8.42 10.52 -27.00
C ASN A 238 -7.94 9.11 -26.62
N MET A 239 -7.28 8.95 -25.46
CA MET A 239 -6.77 7.67 -24.98
C MET A 239 -7.90 6.68 -24.73
N THR A 240 -7.66 5.42 -25.06
CA THR A 240 -8.53 4.30 -24.63
C THR A 240 -8.48 4.15 -23.10
N TYR A 241 -9.37 3.32 -22.54
CA TYR A 241 -9.37 3.02 -21.12
C TYR A 241 -8.02 2.42 -20.68
N GLU A 242 -7.51 1.47 -21.45
CA GLU A 242 -6.25 0.77 -21.18
C GLU A 242 -5.04 1.73 -21.23
N GLU A 243 -5.01 2.65 -22.18
CA GLU A 243 -3.96 3.66 -22.28
C GLU A 243 -3.98 4.61 -21.08
N ARG A 244 -5.16 5.10 -20.68
CA ARG A 244 -5.31 5.92 -19.46
C ARG A 244 -4.91 5.17 -18.20
N LEU A 245 -5.34 3.91 -18.07
CA LEU A 245 -5.00 3.06 -16.94
C LEU A 245 -3.49 2.85 -16.83
N GLN A 246 -2.82 2.64 -17.96
CA GLN A 246 -1.36 2.50 -18.01
C GLN A 246 -0.66 3.81 -17.62
N GLU A 247 -1.15 4.95 -18.09
CA GLU A 247 -0.59 6.27 -17.76
C GLU A 247 -0.72 6.56 -16.26
N VAL A 248 -1.91 6.44 -15.70
CA VAL A 248 -2.14 6.62 -14.25
C VAL A 248 -1.30 5.62 -13.44
N SER A 249 -1.10 4.42 -13.96
CA SER A 249 -0.23 3.42 -13.34
C SER A 249 1.23 3.89 -13.25
N TRP A 250 1.76 4.48 -14.29
CA TRP A 250 3.11 5.05 -14.31
C TRP A 250 3.23 6.26 -13.37
N GLU A 251 2.26 7.19 -13.44
CA GLU A 251 2.19 8.34 -12.54
C GLU A 251 2.12 7.91 -11.06
N MET A 252 1.47 6.79 -10.75
CA MET A 252 1.43 6.20 -9.41
C MET A 252 2.68 5.37 -9.06
N GLY A 253 3.61 5.16 -10.00
CA GLY A 253 4.79 4.32 -9.80
C GLY A 253 4.47 2.84 -9.64
N HIS A 254 3.48 2.36 -10.40
CA HIS A 254 3.18 0.95 -10.57
C HIS A 254 3.78 0.47 -11.89
N GLU A 255 4.33 -0.75 -11.94
CA GLU A 255 4.84 -1.33 -13.18
C GLU A 255 3.74 -1.95 -14.04
N ARG A 256 2.62 -2.31 -13.43
CA ARG A 256 1.54 -3.07 -14.03
C ARG A 256 0.22 -2.32 -13.84
N ALA A 257 -0.51 -2.18 -14.92
CA ALA A 257 -1.79 -1.47 -14.96
C ALA A 257 -2.87 -2.11 -14.06
N ASP A 258 -2.88 -3.45 -13.93
CA ASP A 258 -3.81 -4.18 -13.08
C ASP A 258 -3.71 -3.81 -11.59
N ILE A 259 -2.56 -3.31 -11.14
CA ILE A 259 -2.42 -2.77 -9.78
C ILE A 259 -3.23 -1.48 -9.62
N THR A 260 -3.26 -0.63 -10.66
CA THR A 260 -4.01 0.63 -10.64
C THR A 260 -5.51 0.39 -10.82
N GLU A 261 -5.89 -0.60 -11.60
CA GLU A 261 -7.30 -0.98 -11.76
C GLU A 261 -7.97 -1.28 -10.43
N HIS A 262 -7.20 -1.83 -9.47
CA HIS A 262 -7.65 -2.08 -8.11
C HIS A 262 -8.12 -0.80 -7.35
N TYR A 263 -7.64 0.37 -7.74
CA TYR A 263 -8.03 1.67 -7.15
C TYR A 263 -9.28 2.26 -7.79
N LEU A 264 -9.80 1.66 -8.86
CA LEU A 264 -10.91 2.20 -9.65
C LEU A 264 -12.24 1.45 -9.43
N HIS A 265 -12.22 0.38 -8.62
CA HIS A 265 -13.43 -0.37 -8.28
C HIS A 265 -14.16 0.33 -7.13
N ARG A 266 -15.35 0.83 -7.46
CA ARG A 266 -16.37 1.30 -6.50
C ARG A 266 -17.38 0.22 -6.22
#